data_d3f0f43c7d6fec613bbcaa771f72637d
#
_entry.id   d3f0f43c7d6fec613bbcaa771f72637d
#
_cell.length_a   1.000
_cell.length_b   1.000
_cell.length_c   1.000
_cell.angle_alpha   90.00
_cell.angle_beta   90.00
_cell.angle_gamma   90.00
#
_symmetry.space_group_name_H-M   'P 1'
#
loop_
_entity.id
_entity.type
_entity.pdbx_description
1 polymer ?
#
loop_
_entity_poly.entity_id
_entity_poly.type
_entity_poly.pdbx_seq_one_letter_code
_entity_poly.pdbx_strand_id
1 'polypeptide(L)'
;MQSLLELCQGAARAEFLAGEILLSEGTTSGQLYVLRDGELEVLRGNTQVAVIEEPGALFGEMSVLLQRPHTATVRALTPCALYVFDDAASFLRSKPDIAFHVARLLAGRLNAATSYLADIKRQFEGRADHLGMVGEVLDTLMH
;
A
#
# COMPACT_ATOMS: atom_id res chain seq x y z
N MET A 1 7.47 -17.98 11.13
CA MET A 1 6.25 -17.34 10.59
C MET A 1 6.30 -17.38 9.07
N GLN A 2 5.22 -17.79 8.43
CA GLN A 2 5.16 -17.81 6.98
C GLN A 2 5.17 -16.38 6.43
N SER A 3 5.89 -16.16 5.33
CA SER A 3 5.85 -14.89 4.63
C SER A 3 4.51 -14.73 3.89
N LEU A 4 4.17 -13.51 3.52
CA LEU A 4 2.96 -13.26 2.73
C LEU A 4 3.00 -14.02 1.40
N LEU A 5 4.17 -14.09 0.75
CA LEU A 5 4.32 -14.84 -0.50
C LEU A 5 4.04 -16.32 -0.32
N GLU A 6 4.48 -16.91 0.78
CA GLU A 6 4.20 -18.33 1.08
C GLU A 6 2.70 -18.55 1.27
N LEU A 7 2.01 -17.63 1.93
CA LEU A 7 0.56 -17.71 2.14
C LEU A 7 -0.25 -17.55 0.85
N CYS A 8 0.35 -16.94 -0.17
CA CYS A 8 -0.30 -16.73 -1.47
C CYS A 8 -0.09 -17.86 -2.46
N GLN A 9 0.66 -18.91 -2.11
CA GLN A 9 0.88 -20.04 -3.02
C GLN A 9 -0.46 -20.65 -3.44
N GLY A 10 -0.59 -20.90 -4.73
CA GLY A 10 -1.83 -21.41 -5.31
C GLY A 10 -2.85 -20.32 -5.69
N ALA A 11 -2.61 -19.07 -5.35
CA ALA A 11 -3.46 -17.96 -5.77
C ALA A 11 -3.32 -17.66 -7.26
N ALA A 12 -4.30 -16.96 -7.83
CA ALA A 12 -4.24 -16.52 -9.21
C ALA A 12 -3.04 -15.61 -9.43
N ARG A 13 -2.43 -15.70 -10.62
CA ARG A 13 -1.26 -14.92 -10.99
C ARG A 13 -1.61 -13.92 -12.07
N ALA A 14 -0.96 -12.78 -12.03
CA ALA A 14 -1.06 -11.75 -13.06
C ALA A 14 0.35 -11.33 -13.49
N GLU A 15 0.51 -11.06 -14.77
CA GLU A 15 1.76 -10.56 -15.32
C GLU A 15 1.50 -9.25 -16.04
N PHE A 16 2.39 -8.29 -15.86
CA PHE A 16 2.30 -6.97 -16.47
C PHE A 16 3.58 -6.65 -17.20
N LEU A 17 3.45 -6.08 -18.38
CA LEU A 17 4.58 -5.55 -19.13
C LEU A 17 4.93 -4.15 -18.60
N ALA A 18 6.16 -3.71 -18.85
CA ALA A 18 6.57 -2.37 -18.50
C ALA A 18 5.61 -1.33 -19.10
N GLY A 19 5.18 -0.38 -18.28
CA GLY A 19 4.23 0.67 -18.66
C GLY A 19 2.76 0.33 -18.43
N GLU A 20 2.43 -0.93 -18.17
CA GLU A 20 1.03 -1.31 -17.89
C GLU A 20 0.62 -0.89 -16.48
N ILE A 21 -0.65 -0.51 -16.35
CA ILE A 21 -1.21 -0.03 -15.09
C ILE A 21 -1.97 -1.17 -14.40
N LEU A 22 -1.66 -1.43 -13.12
CA LEU A 22 -2.35 -2.39 -12.28
C LEU A 22 -3.61 -1.78 -11.67
N LEU A 23 -3.45 -0.60 -11.11
CA LEU A 23 -4.50 0.13 -10.39
C LEU A 23 -4.46 1.59 -10.83
N SER A 24 -5.63 2.16 -11.11
CA SER A 24 -5.75 3.55 -11.52
C SER A 24 -6.33 4.39 -10.40
N GLU A 25 -5.68 5.49 -10.08
CA GLU A 25 -6.16 6.46 -9.09
C GLU A 25 -7.59 6.90 -9.39
N GLY A 26 -8.42 6.95 -8.38
CA GLY A 26 -9.82 7.35 -8.50
C GLY A 26 -10.78 6.25 -8.95
N THR A 27 -10.29 5.05 -9.28
CA THR A 27 -11.13 3.91 -9.64
C THR A 27 -11.25 2.93 -8.49
N THR A 28 -12.31 2.10 -8.52
CA THR A 28 -12.53 1.04 -7.53
C THR A 28 -12.55 -0.29 -8.26
N SER A 29 -11.61 -1.18 -7.91
CA SER A 29 -11.50 -2.48 -8.57
C SER A 29 -11.84 -3.68 -7.68
N GLY A 30 -11.78 -3.50 -6.36
CA GLY A 30 -11.91 -4.60 -5.41
C GLY A 30 -10.74 -5.58 -5.43
N GLN A 31 -9.69 -5.27 -6.17
CA GLN A 31 -8.53 -6.14 -6.36
C GLN A 31 -7.41 -5.81 -5.39
N LEU A 32 -6.77 -6.86 -4.92
CA LEU A 32 -5.55 -6.80 -4.11
C LEU A 32 -4.45 -7.52 -4.86
N TYR A 33 -3.26 -6.93 -4.91
CA TYR A 33 -2.09 -7.52 -5.55
C TYR A 33 -0.98 -7.72 -4.53
N VAL A 34 -0.23 -8.81 -4.70
CA VAL A 34 0.99 -9.09 -3.92
C VAL A 34 2.14 -9.28 -4.92
N LEU A 35 3.18 -8.47 -4.80
CA LEU A 35 4.32 -8.51 -5.72
C LEU A 35 5.14 -9.77 -5.51
N ARG A 36 5.45 -10.45 -6.62
CA ARG A 36 6.39 -11.58 -6.64
C ARG A 36 7.75 -11.15 -7.17
N ASP A 37 7.77 -10.39 -8.28
CA ASP A 37 8.99 -10.00 -8.97
C ASP A 37 8.73 -8.78 -9.85
N GLY A 38 9.73 -7.93 -9.99
CA GLY A 38 9.69 -6.74 -10.82
C GLY A 38 9.67 -5.44 -10.01
N GLU A 39 9.56 -4.32 -10.73
CA GLU A 39 9.54 -2.99 -10.15
C GLU A 39 8.25 -2.28 -10.53
N LEU A 40 7.62 -1.66 -9.55
CA LEU A 40 6.40 -0.89 -9.72
C LEU A 40 6.63 0.54 -9.23
N GLU A 41 6.01 1.50 -9.92
CA GLU A 41 5.94 2.87 -9.41
C GLU A 41 4.54 3.19 -8.92
N VAL A 42 4.48 3.99 -7.87
CA VAL A 42 3.25 4.51 -7.30
C VAL A 42 3.18 6.01 -7.63
N LEU A 43 2.09 6.42 -8.26
CA LEU A 43 1.90 7.79 -8.73
C LEU A 43 0.68 8.42 -8.07
N ARG A 44 0.81 9.68 -7.64
CA ARG A 44 -0.33 10.53 -7.30
C ARG A 44 -0.37 11.66 -8.32
N GLY A 45 -1.43 11.70 -9.13
CA GLY A 45 -1.43 12.51 -10.34
C GLY A 45 -0.28 12.09 -11.23
N ASN A 46 0.59 13.02 -11.60
CA ASN A 46 1.77 12.73 -12.40
C ASN A 46 3.05 12.62 -11.56
N THR A 47 2.92 12.65 -10.23
CA THR A 47 4.08 12.63 -9.34
C THR A 47 4.37 11.21 -8.87
N GLN A 48 5.58 10.73 -9.13
CA GLN A 48 6.04 9.46 -8.57
C GLN A 48 6.31 9.64 -7.08
N VAL A 49 5.56 8.90 -6.25
CA VAL A 49 5.71 8.97 -4.79
C VAL A 49 6.52 7.81 -4.21
N ALA A 50 6.64 6.73 -4.95
CA ALA A 50 7.43 5.57 -4.51
C ALA A 50 7.79 4.68 -5.70
N VAL A 51 8.90 3.94 -5.56
CA VAL A 51 9.25 2.79 -6.40
C VAL A 51 9.34 1.59 -5.46
N ILE A 52 8.67 0.51 -5.82
CA ILE A 52 8.55 -0.67 -4.97
C ILE A 52 9.01 -1.89 -5.77
N GLU A 53 9.99 -2.60 -5.22
CA GLU A 53 10.56 -3.80 -5.84
C GLU A 53 10.62 -4.98 -4.86
N GLU A 54 10.18 -4.80 -3.62
CA GLU A 54 10.30 -5.82 -2.60
C GLU A 54 9.23 -6.90 -2.77
N PRO A 55 9.63 -8.19 -2.92
CA PRO A 55 8.67 -9.28 -2.96
C PRO A 55 7.82 -9.32 -1.69
N GLY A 56 6.52 -9.53 -1.85
CA GLY A 56 5.57 -9.51 -0.75
C GLY A 56 4.89 -8.15 -0.54
N ALA A 57 5.26 -7.12 -1.29
CA ALA A 57 4.60 -5.82 -1.21
C ALA A 57 3.14 -5.92 -1.64
N LEU A 58 2.28 -5.17 -0.94
CA LEU A 58 0.83 -5.14 -1.17
C LEU A 58 0.41 -3.90 -1.92
N PHE A 59 -0.56 -4.07 -2.82
CA PHE A 59 -1.17 -2.97 -3.58
C PHE A 59 -2.68 -3.13 -3.60
N GLY A 60 -3.41 -2.03 -3.37
CA GLY A 60 -4.86 -2.01 -3.41
C GLY A 60 -5.53 -2.25 -2.06
N GLU A 61 -4.77 -2.49 -1.00
CA GLU A 61 -5.30 -2.82 0.33
C GLU A 61 -6.14 -1.70 0.93
N MET A 62 -5.74 -0.45 0.74
CA MET A 62 -6.48 0.68 1.30
C MET A 62 -7.88 0.80 0.68
N SER A 63 -7.97 0.66 -0.64
CA SER A 63 -9.25 0.71 -1.35
C SER A 63 -10.18 -0.43 -0.91
N VAL A 64 -9.63 -1.64 -0.79
CA VAL A 64 -10.41 -2.82 -0.37
C VAL A 64 -10.91 -2.66 1.06
N LEU A 65 -10.02 -2.30 1.98
CA LEU A 65 -10.35 -2.24 3.40
C LEU A 65 -11.25 -1.04 3.75
N LEU A 66 -11.02 0.10 3.11
CA LEU A 66 -11.77 1.33 3.39
C LEU A 66 -13.01 1.48 2.49
N GLN A 67 -13.18 0.62 1.50
CA GLN A 67 -14.27 0.70 0.52
C GLN A 67 -14.30 2.06 -0.18
N ARG A 68 -13.14 2.50 -0.65
CA ARG A 68 -12.94 3.79 -1.33
C ARG A 68 -12.16 3.57 -2.63
N PRO A 69 -12.23 4.52 -3.56
CA PRO A 69 -11.38 4.46 -4.75
C PRO A 69 -9.90 4.40 -4.41
N HIS A 70 -9.11 3.84 -5.32
CA HIS A 70 -7.67 3.81 -5.17
C HIS A 70 -7.11 5.22 -5.05
N THR A 71 -6.19 5.43 -4.09
CA THR A 71 -5.60 6.74 -3.80
C THR A 71 -4.40 7.07 -4.67
N ALA A 72 -3.95 6.11 -5.44
CA ALA A 72 -2.78 6.26 -6.30
C ALA A 72 -2.87 5.31 -7.49
N THR A 73 -2.14 5.65 -8.55
CA THR A 73 -1.94 4.76 -9.71
C THR A 73 -0.71 3.91 -9.44
N VAL A 74 -0.80 2.61 -9.74
CA VAL A 74 0.33 1.68 -9.66
C VAL A 74 0.60 1.19 -11.06
N ARG A 75 1.84 1.41 -11.53
CA ARG A 75 2.26 1.10 -12.91
C ARG A 75 3.57 0.30 -12.90
N ALA A 76 3.66 -0.69 -13.77
CA ALA A 76 4.87 -1.48 -13.91
C ALA A 76 5.98 -0.67 -14.59
N LEU A 77 7.16 -0.62 -13.97
CA LEU A 77 8.37 -0.04 -14.57
C LEU A 77 9.13 -1.08 -15.38
N THR A 78 9.12 -2.32 -14.92
CA THR A 78 9.71 -3.48 -15.57
C THR A 78 8.63 -4.55 -15.71
N PRO A 79 8.86 -5.63 -16.46
CA PRO A 79 7.94 -6.76 -16.42
C PRO A 79 7.76 -7.24 -14.97
N CYS A 80 6.51 -7.38 -14.55
CA CYS A 80 6.17 -7.73 -13.17
C CYS A 80 5.32 -8.98 -13.10
N ALA A 81 5.57 -9.81 -12.08
CA ALA A 81 4.75 -10.95 -11.74
C ALA A 81 4.14 -10.74 -10.36
N LEU A 82 2.83 -10.92 -10.25
CA LEU A 82 2.08 -10.67 -9.02
C LEU A 82 1.08 -11.81 -8.77
N TYR A 83 0.65 -11.94 -7.52
CA TYR A 83 -0.59 -12.63 -7.19
C TYR A 83 -1.72 -11.60 -7.21
N VAL A 84 -2.91 -12.03 -7.65
CA VAL A 84 -4.09 -11.18 -7.71
C VAL A 84 -5.26 -11.84 -7.02
N PHE A 85 -6.01 -11.05 -6.25
CA PHE A 85 -7.22 -11.47 -5.56
C PHE A 85 -8.36 -10.56 -6.02
N ASP A 86 -9.26 -11.08 -6.86
CA ASP A 86 -10.31 -10.28 -7.48
C ASP A 86 -11.39 -9.84 -6.49
N ASP A 87 -11.78 -10.75 -5.58
CA ASP A 87 -12.70 -10.42 -4.49
C ASP A 87 -11.92 -10.43 -3.18
N ALA A 88 -11.09 -9.40 -3.02
CA ALA A 88 -10.15 -9.33 -1.92
C ALA A 88 -10.82 -9.23 -0.56
N ALA A 89 -11.96 -8.55 -0.46
CA ALA A 89 -12.68 -8.43 0.81
C ALA A 89 -13.12 -9.80 1.33
N SER A 90 -13.74 -10.61 0.49
CA SER A 90 -14.13 -11.98 0.87
C SER A 90 -12.93 -12.85 1.18
N PHE A 91 -11.87 -12.72 0.38
CA PHE A 91 -10.64 -13.48 0.60
C PHE A 91 -10.02 -13.17 1.96
N LEU A 92 -9.89 -11.89 2.33
CA LEU A 92 -9.32 -11.49 3.60
C LEU A 92 -10.16 -11.97 4.78
N ARG A 93 -11.50 -11.94 4.65
CA ARG A 93 -12.39 -12.46 5.69
C ARG A 93 -12.26 -13.97 5.89
N SER A 94 -11.96 -14.70 4.83
CA SER A 94 -11.87 -16.16 4.87
C SER A 94 -10.50 -16.69 5.25
N LYS A 95 -9.46 -15.84 5.26
CA LYS A 95 -8.07 -16.23 5.51
C LYS A 95 -7.48 -15.42 6.66
N PRO A 96 -7.72 -15.82 7.91
CA PRO A 96 -7.26 -15.06 9.08
C PRO A 96 -5.75 -14.80 9.12
N ASP A 97 -4.94 -15.76 8.69
CA ASP A 97 -3.49 -15.60 8.70
C ASP A 97 -3.03 -14.51 7.76
N ILE A 98 -3.64 -14.41 6.58
CA ILE A 98 -3.33 -13.37 5.61
C ILE A 98 -3.83 -12.02 6.11
N ALA A 99 -5.05 -11.97 6.65
CA ALA A 99 -5.62 -10.74 7.20
C ALA A 99 -4.74 -10.21 8.35
N PHE A 100 -4.28 -11.08 9.23
CA PHE A 100 -3.38 -10.69 10.32
C PHE A 100 -2.07 -10.13 9.78
N HIS A 101 -1.49 -10.78 8.75
CA HIS A 101 -0.25 -10.31 8.12
C HIS A 101 -0.43 -8.92 7.50
N VAL A 102 -1.54 -8.69 6.81
CA VAL A 102 -1.88 -7.38 6.24
C VAL A 102 -2.00 -6.33 7.34
N ALA A 103 -2.68 -6.68 8.44
CA ALA A 103 -2.81 -5.78 9.59
C ALA A 103 -1.45 -5.38 10.16
N ARG A 104 -0.52 -6.33 10.28
CA ARG A 104 0.85 -6.06 10.75
C ARG A 104 1.61 -5.12 9.81
N LEU A 105 1.51 -5.35 8.50
CA LEU A 105 2.14 -4.47 7.52
C LEU A 105 1.62 -3.04 7.63
N LEU A 106 0.29 -2.89 7.75
CA LEU A 106 -0.33 -1.57 7.85
C LEU A 106 0.01 -0.89 9.17
N ALA A 107 0.06 -1.64 10.27
CA ALA A 107 0.49 -1.12 11.56
C ALA A 107 1.95 -0.63 11.50
N GLY A 108 2.82 -1.37 10.83
CA GLY A 108 4.21 -0.96 10.64
C GLY A 108 4.34 0.32 9.81
N ARG A 109 3.56 0.44 8.73
CA ARG A 109 3.53 1.66 7.91
C ARG A 109 3.02 2.85 8.71
N LEU A 110 1.96 2.65 9.51
CA LEU A 110 1.42 3.69 10.39
C LEU A 110 2.46 4.14 11.40
N ASN A 111 3.15 3.20 12.03
CA ASN A 111 4.20 3.52 12.99
C ASN A 111 5.33 4.31 12.34
N ALA A 112 5.77 3.92 11.14
CA ALA A 112 6.82 4.63 10.42
C ALA A 112 6.40 6.06 10.06
N ALA A 113 5.17 6.24 9.56
CA ALA A 113 4.63 7.56 9.21
C ALA A 113 4.51 8.46 10.45
N THR A 114 4.00 7.90 11.55
CA THR A 114 3.85 8.63 12.82
C THR A 114 5.20 9.08 13.35
N SER A 115 6.20 8.20 13.33
CA SER A 115 7.55 8.53 13.79
C SER A 115 8.19 9.61 12.94
N TYR A 116 8.04 9.54 11.62
CA TYR A 116 8.56 10.55 10.70
C TYR A 116 7.94 11.92 10.96
N LEU A 117 6.62 11.97 11.11
CA LEU A 117 5.91 13.22 11.37
C LEU A 117 6.26 13.80 12.75
N ALA A 118 6.44 12.94 13.75
CA ALA A 118 6.87 13.37 15.09
C ALA A 118 8.27 13.99 15.03
N ASP A 119 9.18 13.41 14.25
CA ASP A 119 10.53 13.94 14.07
C ASP A 119 10.50 15.29 13.34
N ILE A 120 9.68 15.42 12.30
CA ILE A 120 9.50 16.71 11.62
C ILE A 120 8.98 17.78 12.58
N LYS A 121 7.97 17.44 13.36
CA LYS A 121 7.42 18.38 14.35
C LYS A 121 8.49 18.85 15.32
N ARG A 122 9.32 17.94 15.78
CA ARG A 122 10.43 18.24 16.71
C ARG A 122 11.48 19.15 16.09
N GLN A 123 11.89 18.86 14.84
CA GLN A 123 12.92 19.61 14.12
C GLN A 123 12.51 21.06 13.85
N PHE A 124 11.23 21.29 13.60
CA PHE A 124 10.70 22.60 13.23
C PHE A 124 9.87 23.25 14.33
N GLU A 125 10.05 22.79 15.55
CA GLU A 125 9.38 23.36 16.72
C GLU A 125 9.73 24.83 16.84
N GLY A 126 8.69 25.69 16.94
CA GLY A 126 8.87 27.15 16.97
C GLY A 126 8.71 27.83 15.61
N ARG A 127 8.57 27.10 14.52
CA ARG A 127 8.25 27.63 13.19
C ARG A 127 6.76 27.41 12.91
N ALA A 128 6.06 28.49 12.57
CA ALA A 128 4.59 28.48 12.59
C ALA A 128 3.91 27.84 11.37
N ASP A 129 4.60 27.74 10.20
CA ASP A 129 3.89 27.61 8.93
C ASP A 129 3.37 26.22 8.60
N HIS A 130 4.00 25.14 9.09
CA HIS A 130 3.60 23.76 8.78
C HIS A 130 3.35 22.92 10.02
N LEU A 131 3.73 23.39 11.19
CA LEU A 131 3.61 22.61 12.42
C LEU A 131 2.16 22.32 12.82
N GLY A 132 1.25 23.26 12.53
CA GLY A 132 -0.16 23.04 12.79
C GLY A 132 -0.71 21.85 12.00
N MET A 133 -0.38 21.78 10.71
CA MET A 133 -0.80 20.68 9.85
C MET A 133 -0.20 19.35 10.27
N VAL A 134 1.10 19.34 10.61
CA VAL A 134 1.77 18.12 11.08
C VAL A 134 1.13 17.66 12.39
N GLY A 135 0.84 18.58 13.31
CA GLY A 135 0.19 18.26 14.58
C GLY A 135 -1.22 17.69 14.39
N GLU A 136 -1.98 18.24 13.46
CA GLU A 136 -3.32 17.73 13.12
C GLU A 136 -3.26 16.32 12.53
N VAL A 137 -2.31 16.06 11.63
CA VAL A 137 -2.14 14.74 11.05
C VAL A 137 -1.73 13.73 12.12
N LEU A 138 -0.80 14.09 13.00
CA LEU A 138 -0.38 13.22 14.12
C LEU A 138 -1.56 12.90 15.04
N ASP A 139 -2.38 13.90 15.37
CA ASP A 139 -3.56 13.68 16.22
C ASP A 139 -4.52 12.68 15.55
N THR A 140 -4.76 12.84 14.26
CA THR A 140 -5.61 11.93 13.50
C THR A 140 -5.05 10.51 13.48
N LEU A 141 -3.72 10.35 13.34
CA LEU A 141 -3.07 9.03 13.30
C LEU A 141 -3.12 8.33 14.66
N MET A 142 -3.12 9.08 15.77
CA MET A 142 -3.06 8.50 17.12
C MET A 142 -4.43 8.28 17.74
N HIS A 143 -5.47 8.83 17.15
CA HIS A 143 -6.84 8.75 17.63
C HIS A 143 -7.79 8.38 16.47
#